data_d5c0262923060262564aee65b21380cb
#
_entry.id   d5c0262923060262564aee65b21380cb
#
_cell.length_a   1.000
_cell.length_b   1.000
_cell.length_c   1.000
_cell.angle_alpha   90.00
_cell.angle_beta   90.00
_cell.angle_gamma   90.00
#
_symmetry.space_group_name_H-M   'P 1'
#
loop_
_entity.id
_entity.type
_entity.pdbx_description
1 polymer ?
#
loop_
_entity_poly.entity_id
_entity_poly.type
_entity_poly.pdbx_seq_one_letter_code
_entity_poly.pdbx_strand_id
1 'polypeptide(L)'
;ALHYVFDMPKDKIVWDVGHQAYGHKILTGRRSMFHTNRKLGGICGFPNPHESEYDSFVAGHASNSISAALGMSIAAKMRGEKDTHVVAVIGDAAMSGGLAFEGLNNASCSSNDLLIVLNDNHMAIDTPPVGGMSEYLVKLTTSKAYNKWRHRFSMMMMKLGLIKHENKGRLIRFNNSLKAVITNQQNIFEGLNVRYFGPADGHDIFSLVKIFEE
;
A
#
# COMPACT_ATOMS: atom_id res chain seq x y z
N ALA A 1 -10.40 -0.11 -7.00
CA ALA A 1 -10.40 0.92 -5.99
C ALA A 1 -9.40 2.04 -6.35
N LEU A 2 -8.09 1.76 -6.52
CA LEU A 2 -7.07 2.80 -6.79
C LEU A 2 -7.42 3.70 -7.98
N HIS A 3 -7.79 3.15 -9.14
CA HIS A 3 -8.22 3.93 -10.32
C HIS A 3 -9.57 4.66 -10.16
N TYR A 4 -10.28 4.42 -9.08
CA TYR A 4 -11.51 5.14 -8.77
C TYR A 4 -11.23 6.38 -7.91
N VAL A 5 -10.26 6.27 -7.01
CA VAL A 5 -9.95 7.31 -6.03
C VAL A 5 -8.89 8.28 -6.55
N PHE A 6 -7.86 7.77 -7.23
CA PHE A 6 -6.72 8.56 -7.71
C PHE A 6 -6.87 8.92 -9.18
N ASP A 7 -6.47 10.16 -9.52
CA ASP A 7 -6.58 10.76 -10.87
C ASP A 7 -5.32 10.46 -11.69
N MET A 8 -5.30 9.27 -12.34
CA MET A 8 -4.19 8.87 -13.21
C MET A 8 -4.31 9.51 -14.60
N PRO A 9 -3.23 9.95 -15.25
CA PRO A 9 -1.82 9.78 -14.92
C PRO A 9 -1.22 10.92 -14.08
N LYS A 10 -2.01 11.88 -13.58
CA LYS A 10 -1.53 12.94 -12.69
C LYS A 10 -0.95 12.31 -11.42
N ASP A 11 -1.76 11.52 -10.72
CA ASP A 11 -1.28 10.66 -9.64
C ASP A 11 -0.45 9.50 -10.19
N LYS A 12 0.50 9.00 -9.41
CA LYS A 12 1.44 7.97 -9.85
C LYS A 12 1.24 6.68 -9.11
N ILE A 13 1.17 5.55 -9.85
CA ILE A 13 1.22 4.23 -9.25
C ILE A 13 2.50 3.52 -9.68
N VAL A 14 3.25 3.01 -8.71
CA VAL A 14 4.41 2.16 -8.90
C VAL A 14 4.05 0.74 -8.47
N TRP A 15 4.00 -0.18 -9.42
CA TRP A 15 3.71 -1.58 -9.19
C TRP A 15 4.99 -2.36 -8.95
N ASP A 16 5.10 -3.06 -7.82
CA ASP A 16 6.22 -3.96 -7.59
C ASP A 16 6.02 -5.23 -8.40
N VAL A 17 6.91 -5.45 -9.37
CA VAL A 17 6.84 -6.52 -10.37
C VAL A 17 5.62 -6.38 -11.31
N GLY A 18 5.60 -7.13 -12.41
CA GLY A 18 4.59 -6.96 -13.47
C GLY A 18 3.26 -7.66 -13.23
N HIS A 19 3.25 -8.77 -12.50
CA HIS A 19 2.04 -9.59 -12.35
C HIS A 19 0.91 -8.88 -11.61
N GLN A 20 1.21 -7.95 -10.71
CA GLN A 20 0.21 -7.15 -10.00
C GLN A 20 -0.43 -6.08 -10.90
N ALA A 21 0.22 -5.68 -11.98
CA ALA A 21 -0.19 -4.60 -12.87
C ALA A 21 -1.15 -5.03 -14.01
N TYR A 22 -1.55 -6.29 -14.08
CA TYR A 22 -2.40 -6.76 -15.19
C TYR A 22 -3.77 -6.09 -15.20
N GLY A 23 -4.41 -5.93 -14.05
CA GLY A 23 -5.66 -5.18 -13.92
C GLY A 23 -5.49 -3.71 -14.31
N HIS A 24 -4.38 -3.09 -13.92
CA HIS A 24 -4.02 -1.73 -14.32
C HIS A 24 -3.90 -1.59 -15.84
N LYS A 25 -3.19 -2.50 -16.51
CA LYS A 25 -3.07 -2.49 -17.99
C LYS A 25 -4.41 -2.63 -18.70
N ILE A 26 -5.30 -3.49 -18.19
CA ILE A 26 -6.64 -3.68 -18.73
C ILE A 26 -7.47 -2.39 -18.60
N LEU A 27 -7.43 -1.73 -17.44
CA LEU A 27 -8.18 -0.52 -17.17
C LEU A 27 -7.64 0.71 -17.92
N THR A 28 -6.34 0.72 -18.26
CA THR A 28 -5.66 1.82 -18.96
C THR A 28 -5.56 1.60 -20.48
N GLY A 29 -6.59 1.00 -21.08
CA GLY A 29 -6.79 0.93 -22.53
C GLY A 29 -6.18 -0.28 -23.24
N ARG A 30 -5.42 -1.15 -22.56
CA ARG A 30 -4.73 -2.30 -23.15
C ARG A 30 -5.54 -3.61 -23.12
N ARG A 31 -6.84 -3.53 -22.83
CA ARG A 31 -7.72 -4.71 -22.73
C ARG A 31 -7.76 -5.54 -24.01
N SER A 32 -7.92 -4.89 -25.15
CA SER A 32 -8.01 -5.58 -26.45
C SER A 32 -6.71 -6.27 -26.86
N MET A 33 -5.56 -5.74 -26.41
CA MET A 33 -4.23 -6.26 -26.71
C MET A 33 -3.72 -7.22 -25.62
N PHE A 34 -4.45 -7.41 -24.52
CA PHE A 34 -3.93 -8.13 -23.37
C PHE A 34 -3.59 -9.60 -23.66
N HIS A 35 -4.19 -10.20 -24.70
CA HIS A 35 -3.85 -11.55 -25.18
C HIS A 35 -2.44 -11.66 -25.75
N THR A 36 -1.77 -10.53 -26.04
CA THR A 36 -0.37 -10.44 -26.51
C THR A 36 0.63 -10.20 -25.38
N ASN A 37 0.15 -10.09 -24.12
CA ASN A 37 1.00 -9.82 -22.98
C ASN A 37 2.16 -10.84 -22.87
N ARG A 38 3.39 -10.36 -22.73
CA ARG A 38 4.63 -11.15 -22.69
C ARG A 38 4.98 -11.90 -23.98
N LYS A 39 4.33 -11.62 -25.11
CA LYS A 39 4.68 -12.20 -26.40
C LYS A 39 5.58 -11.24 -27.17
N LEU A 40 6.41 -11.82 -28.08
CA LEU A 40 7.24 -11.01 -28.97
C LEU A 40 6.35 -10.10 -29.84
N GLY A 41 6.66 -8.81 -29.87
CA GLY A 41 5.86 -7.80 -30.56
C GLY A 41 4.51 -7.46 -29.89
N GLY A 42 4.22 -8.05 -28.74
CA GLY A 42 3.05 -7.73 -27.92
C GLY A 42 3.33 -6.73 -26.82
N ILE A 43 2.36 -6.56 -25.90
CA ILE A 43 2.52 -5.66 -24.76
C ILE A 43 3.51 -6.23 -23.73
N CYS A 44 4.24 -5.33 -23.07
CA CYS A 44 5.25 -5.67 -22.07
C CYS A 44 4.63 -6.41 -20.88
N GLY A 45 5.34 -7.36 -20.29
CA GLY A 45 4.90 -8.05 -19.06
C GLY A 45 4.96 -7.19 -17.80
N PHE A 46 5.62 -6.03 -17.87
CA PHE A 46 5.77 -5.04 -16.80
C PHE A 46 5.14 -3.71 -17.22
N PRO A 47 4.78 -2.82 -16.28
CA PRO A 47 4.48 -1.44 -16.61
C PRO A 47 5.65 -0.82 -17.38
N ASN A 48 5.34 -0.06 -18.44
CA ASN A 48 6.33 0.57 -19.28
C ASN A 48 5.86 1.96 -19.74
N PRO A 49 6.53 3.05 -19.32
CA PRO A 49 6.18 4.41 -19.71
C PRO A 49 6.21 4.66 -21.24
N HIS A 50 6.94 3.87 -22.00
CA HIS A 50 6.93 3.94 -23.47
C HIS A 50 5.69 3.25 -24.09
N GLU A 51 4.97 2.44 -23.31
CA GLU A 51 3.76 1.75 -23.75
C GLU A 51 2.50 2.51 -23.37
N SER A 52 2.50 3.20 -22.23
CA SER A 52 1.34 3.94 -21.72
C SER A 52 1.77 5.05 -20.77
N GLU A 53 1.14 6.23 -20.91
CA GLU A 53 1.32 7.35 -19.97
C GLU A 53 0.89 7.05 -18.53
N TYR A 54 0.05 6.03 -18.34
CA TYR A 54 -0.39 5.56 -17.03
C TYR A 54 0.68 4.71 -16.31
N ASP A 55 1.70 4.26 -17.00
CA ASP A 55 2.77 3.43 -16.44
C ASP A 55 3.89 4.36 -15.94
N SER A 56 3.93 4.62 -14.64
CA SER A 56 4.87 5.60 -14.07
C SER A 56 6.31 5.08 -13.95
N PHE A 57 6.50 3.77 -13.88
CA PHE A 57 7.81 3.16 -13.62
C PHE A 57 7.91 1.72 -14.14
N VAL A 58 9.09 1.35 -14.62
CA VAL A 58 9.38 -0.04 -15.02
C VAL A 58 9.96 -0.81 -13.84
N ALA A 59 9.14 -1.62 -13.17
CA ALA A 59 9.56 -2.42 -12.01
C ALA A 59 9.69 -3.91 -12.38
N GLY A 60 10.77 -4.27 -13.03
CA GLY A 60 11.09 -5.66 -13.39
C GLY A 60 11.65 -6.48 -12.21
N HIS A 61 12.31 -5.82 -11.25
CA HIS A 61 12.84 -6.43 -10.03
C HIS A 61 11.90 -6.20 -8.85
N ALA A 62 11.81 -7.19 -7.97
CA ALA A 62 11.05 -7.07 -6.74
C ALA A 62 11.69 -6.09 -5.75
N SER A 63 10.90 -5.57 -4.83
CA SER A 63 11.32 -4.76 -3.67
C SER A 63 11.74 -3.32 -3.96
N ASN A 64 11.65 -2.82 -5.20
CA ASN A 64 12.12 -1.47 -5.57
C ASN A 64 11.00 -0.41 -5.64
N SER A 65 9.74 -0.81 -5.58
CA SER A 65 8.59 0.09 -5.75
C SER A 65 8.53 1.20 -4.72
N ILE A 66 8.81 0.92 -3.46
CA ILE A 66 8.75 1.90 -2.36
C ILE A 66 9.79 2.99 -2.59
N SER A 67 11.05 2.62 -2.89
CA SER A 67 12.13 3.59 -3.13
C SER A 67 11.86 4.45 -4.36
N ALA A 68 11.35 3.86 -5.45
CA ALA A 68 10.99 4.59 -6.66
C ALA A 68 9.82 5.57 -6.40
N ALA A 69 8.77 5.11 -5.74
CA ALA A 69 7.62 5.93 -5.40
C ALA A 69 7.98 7.06 -4.43
N LEU A 70 8.85 6.80 -3.45
CA LEU A 70 9.37 7.83 -2.56
C LEU A 70 10.10 8.92 -3.31
N GLY A 71 10.97 8.55 -4.25
CA GLY A 71 11.67 9.50 -5.12
C GLY A 71 10.70 10.37 -5.92
N MET A 72 9.63 9.79 -6.47
CA MET A 72 8.59 10.51 -7.19
C MET A 72 7.81 11.47 -6.28
N SER A 73 7.44 11.05 -5.06
CA SER A 73 6.73 11.87 -4.08
C SER A 73 7.59 13.08 -3.65
N ILE A 74 8.88 12.85 -3.37
CA ILE A 74 9.81 13.94 -3.03
C ILE A 74 9.98 14.90 -4.21
N ALA A 75 10.11 14.39 -5.44
CA ALA A 75 10.25 15.21 -6.63
C ALA A 75 8.99 16.07 -6.89
N ALA A 76 7.79 15.50 -6.74
CA ALA A 76 6.53 16.22 -6.86
C ALA A 76 6.46 17.37 -5.84
N LYS A 77 6.82 17.09 -4.59
CA LYS A 77 6.89 18.09 -3.54
C LYS A 77 7.89 19.20 -3.84
N MET A 78 9.09 18.87 -4.34
CA MET A 78 10.11 19.85 -4.73
C MET A 78 9.64 20.74 -5.89
N ARG A 79 8.81 20.22 -6.79
CA ARG A 79 8.17 21.00 -7.86
C ARG A 79 6.95 21.81 -7.41
N GLY A 80 6.54 21.69 -6.15
CA GLY A 80 5.37 22.37 -5.60
C GLY A 80 4.03 21.78 -6.05
N GLU A 81 4.02 20.55 -6.52
CA GLU A 81 2.82 19.78 -6.93
C GLU A 81 2.08 19.29 -5.67
N LYS A 82 1.18 20.11 -5.12
CA LYS A 82 0.51 19.82 -3.83
C LYS A 82 -0.57 18.74 -3.93
N ASP A 83 -1.14 18.54 -5.12
CA ASP A 83 -2.28 17.64 -5.35
C ASP A 83 -1.88 16.41 -6.17
N THR A 84 -0.62 15.99 -6.10
CA THR A 84 -0.11 14.78 -6.74
C THR A 84 0.16 13.71 -5.70
N HIS A 85 -0.58 12.62 -5.78
CA HIS A 85 -0.42 11.47 -4.91
C HIS A 85 0.45 10.41 -5.56
N VAL A 86 1.25 9.72 -4.75
CA VAL A 86 2.10 8.63 -5.23
C VAL A 86 1.79 7.36 -4.43
N VAL A 87 1.50 6.28 -5.16
CA VAL A 87 1.13 4.99 -4.57
C VAL A 87 2.14 3.94 -4.96
N ALA A 88 2.71 3.23 -4.00
CA ALA A 88 3.48 2.01 -4.21
C ALA A 88 2.63 0.79 -3.88
N VAL A 89 2.50 -0.15 -4.81
CA VAL A 89 1.82 -1.45 -4.56
C VAL A 89 2.87 -2.54 -4.53
N ILE A 90 3.05 -3.17 -3.38
CA ILE A 90 4.08 -4.17 -3.13
C ILE A 90 3.48 -5.45 -2.56
N GLY A 91 3.98 -6.62 -2.98
CA GLY A 91 3.57 -7.90 -2.42
C GLY A 91 4.30 -8.23 -1.10
N ASP A 92 3.73 -9.12 -0.32
CA ASP A 92 4.27 -9.60 0.97
C ASP A 92 5.68 -10.20 0.82
N ALA A 93 5.90 -11.06 -0.16
CA ALA A 93 7.21 -11.62 -0.44
C ALA A 93 8.24 -10.55 -0.87
N ALA A 94 7.84 -9.59 -1.71
CA ALA A 94 8.71 -8.50 -2.13
C ALA A 94 9.04 -7.54 -0.97
N MET A 95 8.14 -7.40 0.00
CA MET A 95 8.36 -6.59 1.21
C MET A 95 9.47 -7.14 2.10
N SER A 96 9.81 -8.44 2.00
CA SER A 96 10.91 -9.05 2.74
C SER A 96 12.30 -8.68 2.20
N GLY A 97 12.40 -8.05 1.03
CA GLY A 97 13.66 -7.63 0.45
C GLY A 97 14.26 -6.40 1.18
N GLY A 98 15.59 -6.41 1.36
CA GLY A 98 16.30 -5.34 2.09
C GLY A 98 16.04 -3.94 1.49
N LEU A 99 15.95 -3.83 0.16
CA LEU A 99 15.67 -2.57 -0.53
C LEU A 99 14.29 -2.01 -0.20
N ALA A 100 13.26 -2.87 -0.07
CA ALA A 100 11.93 -2.44 0.35
C ALA A 100 11.93 -1.90 1.77
N PHE A 101 12.66 -2.58 2.67
CA PHE A 101 12.79 -2.16 4.06
C PHE A 101 13.56 -0.84 4.18
N GLU A 102 14.64 -0.68 3.42
CA GLU A 102 15.42 0.58 3.38
C GLU A 102 14.56 1.73 2.85
N GLY A 103 13.81 1.49 1.76
CA GLY A 103 12.86 2.46 1.21
C GLY A 103 11.80 2.88 2.22
N LEU A 104 11.23 1.92 2.96
CA LEU A 104 10.26 2.18 4.02
C LEU A 104 10.87 3.00 5.16
N ASN A 105 12.07 2.64 5.62
CA ASN A 105 12.78 3.37 6.65
C ASN A 105 13.07 4.82 6.21
N ASN A 106 13.50 5.03 4.98
CA ASN A 106 13.72 6.37 4.44
C ASN A 106 12.41 7.17 4.30
N ALA A 107 11.32 6.53 3.86
CA ALA A 107 10.01 7.15 3.81
C ALA A 107 9.53 7.63 5.18
N SER A 108 9.87 6.90 6.24
CA SER A 108 9.52 7.27 7.63
C SER A 108 10.24 8.52 8.13
N CYS A 109 11.43 8.80 7.60
CA CYS A 109 12.27 9.93 8.01
C CYS A 109 12.04 11.19 7.19
N SER A 110 11.37 11.09 6.04
CA SER A 110 11.13 12.19 5.11
C SER A 110 9.67 12.65 5.14
N SER A 111 9.44 13.95 4.94
CA SER A 111 8.10 14.46 4.72
C SER A 111 7.68 14.18 3.28
N ASN A 112 6.75 13.26 3.08
CA ASN A 112 6.26 12.80 1.78
C ASN A 112 4.76 12.47 1.87
N ASP A 113 4.10 12.37 0.70
CA ASP A 113 2.71 11.97 0.55
C ASP A 113 2.64 10.61 -0.17
N LEU A 114 3.41 9.65 0.32
CA LEU A 114 3.48 8.30 -0.21
C LEU A 114 2.47 7.38 0.47
N LEU A 115 1.62 6.76 -0.34
CA LEU A 115 0.77 5.65 0.08
C LEU A 115 1.44 4.32 -0.30
N ILE A 116 1.61 3.43 0.67
CA ILE A 116 2.13 2.08 0.43
C ILE A 116 0.98 1.08 0.62
N VAL A 117 0.65 0.35 -0.43
CA VAL A 117 -0.35 -0.73 -0.41
C VAL A 117 0.39 -2.06 -0.37
N LEU A 118 0.36 -2.71 0.79
CA LEU A 118 0.88 -4.07 0.95
C LEU A 118 -0.20 -5.07 0.55
N ASN A 119 0.03 -5.73 -0.59
CA ASN A 119 -0.85 -6.77 -1.12
C ASN A 119 -0.38 -8.14 -0.61
N ASP A 120 -1.04 -8.61 0.43
CA ASP A 120 -0.70 -9.88 1.08
C ASP A 120 -1.67 -10.98 0.63
N ASN A 121 -1.17 -11.94 -0.14
CA ASN A 121 -1.88 -13.13 -0.58
C ASN A 121 -1.24 -14.43 -0.04
N HIS A 122 -0.26 -14.32 0.84
CA HIS A 122 0.51 -15.44 1.41
C HIS A 122 1.20 -16.32 0.36
N MET A 123 1.53 -15.76 -0.82
CA MET A 123 2.18 -16.48 -1.91
C MET A 123 3.58 -15.92 -2.18
N ALA A 124 4.53 -16.81 -2.33
CA ALA A 124 5.87 -16.52 -2.83
C ALA A 124 6.18 -17.42 -4.03
N ILE A 125 7.18 -17.05 -4.86
CA ILE A 125 7.62 -17.85 -6.01
C ILE A 125 8.26 -19.16 -5.53
N ASP A 126 8.94 -19.11 -4.40
CA ASP A 126 9.56 -20.23 -3.70
C ASP A 126 8.95 -20.35 -2.29
N THR A 127 9.57 -21.17 -1.44
CA THR A 127 9.15 -21.31 -0.04
C THR A 127 9.02 -19.91 0.59
N PRO A 128 7.91 -19.62 1.28
CA PRO A 128 7.76 -18.32 1.95
C PRO A 128 8.98 -18.05 2.83
N PRO A 129 9.55 -16.85 2.80
CA PRO A 129 10.72 -16.52 3.58
C PRO A 129 10.44 -16.77 5.06
N VAL A 130 11.19 -17.70 5.66
CA VAL A 130 11.11 -18.01 7.08
C VAL A 130 12.00 -17.02 7.81
N GLY A 131 11.41 -16.11 8.55
CA GLY A 131 12.16 -15.11 9.32
C GLY A 131 11.25 -14.17 10.09
N GLY A 132 11.81 -13.44 11.04
CA GLY A 132 11.06 -12.58 11.95
C GLY A 132 10.14 -11.57 11.26
N MET A 133 10.52 -11.10 10.07
CA MET A 133 9.69 -10.18 9.26
C MET A 133 8.45 -10.91 8.70
N SER A 134 8.62 -12.10 8.12
CA SER A 134 7.50 -12.88 7.56
C SER A 134 6.55 -13.36 8.65
N GLU A 135 7.06 -13.89 9.76
CA GLU A 135 6.23 -14.23 10.91
C GLU A 135 5.49 -13.04 11.48
N TYR A 136 6.13 -11.88 11.42
CA TYR A 136 5.55 -10.66 11.91
C TYR A 136 4.42 -10.15 10.99
N LEU A 137 4.61 -10.17 9.66
CA LEU A 137 3.57 -9.82 8.68
C LEU A 137 2.38 -10.81 8.79
N VAL A 138 2.66 -12.10 8.93
CA VAL A 138 1.62 -13.12 9.16
C VAL A 138 0.85 -12.87 10.46
N LYS A 139 1.52 -12.53 11.56
CA LYS A 139 0.86 -12.19 12.83
C LYS A 139 0.00 -10.93 12.73
N LEU A 140 0.41 -9.93 11.94
CA LEU A 140 -0.40 -8.74 11.68
C LEU A 140 -1.70 -9.05 10.95
N THR A 141 -1.63 -9.89 9.93
CA THR A 141 -2.78 -10.23 9.07
C THR A 141 -3.74 -11.22 9.75
N THR A 142 -3.26 -12.10 10.61
CA THR A 142 -4.07 -13.14 11.26
C THR A 142 -4.86 -12.69 12.48
N SER A 143 -4.65 -11.52 13.03
CA SER A 143 -5.36 -11.01 14.22
C SER A 143 -6.80 -10.59 13.96
N LYS A 144 -7.64 -11.51 13.42
CA LYS A 144 -9.08 -11.29 13.18
C LYS A 144 -9.85 -10.89 14.46
N ALA A 145 -9.44 -11.42 15.62
CA ALA A 145 -10.07 -11.10 16.90
C ALA A 145 -9.90 -9.63 17.30
N TYR A 146 -8.70 -9.08 17.11
CA TYR A 146 -8.39 -7.68 17.42
C TYR A 146 -9.16 -6.72 16.51
N ASN A 147 -9.21 -6.98 15.21
CA ASN A 147 -9.92 -6.12 14.25
C ASN A 147 -11.43 -6.12 14.51
N LYS A 148 -12.03 -7.26 14.86
CA LYS A 148 -13.43 -7.37 15.23
C LYS A 148 -13.75 -6.63 16.54
N TRP A 149 -12.85 -6.70 17.52
CA TRP A 149 -13.00 -5.98 18.79
C TRP A 149 -12.86 -4.47 18.61
N ARG A 150 -11.86 -4.02 17.84
CA ARG A 150 -11.61 -2.61 17.48
C ARG A 150 -12.83 -1.99 16.77
N HIS A 151 -13.37 -2.69 15.79
CA HIS A 151 -14.56 -2.23 15.06
C HIS A 151 -15.78 -2.10 16.01
N ARG A 152 -16.02 -3.10 16.87
CA ARG A 152 -17.10 -3.04 17.86
C ARG A 152 -16.91 -1.91 18.87
N PHE A 153 -15.70 -1.69 19.35
CA PHE A 153 -15.38 -0.63 20.30
C PHE A 153 -15.55 0.76 19.67
N SER A 154 -15.06 0.95 18.44
CA SER A 154 -15.24 2.19 17.67
C SER A 154 -16.73 2.50 17.44
N MET A 155 -17.51 1.50 17.05
CA MET A 155 -18.97 1.64 16.88
C MET A 155 -19.69 1.97 18.19
N MET A 156 -19.26 1.39 19.30
CA MET A 156 -19.81 1.67 20.62
C MET A 156 -19.51 3.11 21.07
N MET A 157 -18.28 3.58 20.87
CA MET A 157 -17.86 4.94 21.21
C MET A 157 -18.56 6.01 20.34
N MET A 158 -18.81 5.70 19.06
CA MET A 158 -19.62 6.56 18.19
C MET A 158 -21.09 6.60 18.63
N LYS A 159 -21.68 5.45 19.01
CA LYS A 159 -23.07 5.38 19.54
C LYS A 159 -23.26 6.13 20.87
N LEU A 160 -22.22 6.18 21.69
CA LEU A 160 -22.21 6.92 22.96
C LEU A 160 -21.99 8.43 22.79
N GLY A 161 -21.84 8.92 21.55
CA GLY A 161 -21.67 10.34 21.27
C GLY A 161 -20.35 10.95 21.78
N LEU A 162 -19.41 10.11 22.23
CA LEU A 162 -18.13 10.53 22.81
C LEU A 162 -17.11 10.94 21.76
N ILE A 163 -17.39 10.68 20.47
CA ILE A 163 -16.50 10.97 19.35
C ILE A 163 -17.25 11.79 18.31
N LYS A 164 -16.87 13.06 18.15
CA LYS A 164 -17.23 13.87 17.00
C LYS A 164 -16.28 13.57 15.83
N HIS A 165 -16.81 13.63 14.61
CA HIS A 165 -16.13 13.28 13.35
C HIS A 165 -14.78 14.02 13.15
N GLU A 166 -14.61 15.20 13.74
CA GLU A 166 -13.40 16.06 13.60
C GLU A 166 -12.20 15.60 14.44
N ASN A 167 -12.36 14.70 15.41
CA ASN A 167 -11.29 14.29 16.34
C ASN A 167 -10.72 12.87 16.07
N LYS A 168 -11.06 12.27 14.92
CA LYS A 168 -10.61 10.89 14.56
C LYS A 168 -9.08 10.70 14.63
N GLY A 169 -8.30 11.66 14.16
CA GLY A 169 -6.84 11.53 14.13
C GLY A 169 -6.16 11.47 15.50
N ARG A 170 -6.69 12.21 16.49
CA ARG A 170 -6.18 12.15 17.88
C ARG A 170 -6.56 10.85 18.58
N LEU A 171 -7.75 10.33 18.29
CA LEU A 171 -8.24 9.09 18.88
C LEU A 171 -7.48 7.86 18.34
N ILE A 172 -7.14 7.87 17.05
CA ILE A 172 -6.32 6.81 16.43
C ILE A 172 -4.93 6.77 17.08
N ARG A 173 -4.30 7.93 17.31
CA ARG A 173 -3.00 8.00 18.03
C ARG A 173 -3.12 7.49 19.46
N PHE A 174 -4.15 7.88 20.18
CA PHE A 174 -4.39 7.42 21.55
C PHE A 174 -4.66 5.91 21.63
N ASN A 175 -5.48 5.37 20.71
CA ASN A 175 -5.71 3.93 20.62
C ASN A 175 -4.46 3.13 20.24
N ASN A 176 -3.61 3.67 19.36
CA ASN A 176 -2.34 3.02 19.01
C ASN A 176 -1.36 3.03 20.18
N SER A 177 -1.29 4.13 20.94
CA SER A 177 -0.47 4.21 22.16
C SER A 177 -0.99 3.26 23.24
N LEU A 178 -2.30 3.16 23.43
CA LEU A 178 -2.91 2.22 24.38
C LEU A 178 -2.66 0.76 23.99
N LYS A 179 -2.72 0.45 22.67
CA LYS A 179 -2.41 -0.86 22.13
C LYS A 179 -0.96 -1.26 22.38
N ALA A 180 0.00 -0.37 22.14
CA ALA A 180 1.42 -0.61 22.39
C ALA A 180 1.68 -0.96 23.86
N VAL A 181 0.97 -0.31 24.80
CA VAL A 181 1.07 -0.57 26.24
C VAL A 181 0.44 -1.91 26.65
N ILE A 182 -0.73 -2.26 26.05
CA ILE A 182 -1.50 -3.46 26.46
C ILE A 182 -0.97 -4.72 25.82
N THR A 183 -0.48 -4.67 24.57
CA THR A 183 -0.08 -5.87 23.83
C THR A 183 1.41 -6.15 23.86
N ASN A 184 2.23 -5.24 24.39
CA ASN A 184 3.68 -5.31 24.38
C ASN A 184 4.29 -5.64 22.98
N GLN A 185 3.53 -5.41 21.90
CA GLN A 185 3.88 -5.66 20.51
C GLN A 185 3.73 -4.35 19.73
N GLN A 186 4.81 -3.61 19.59
CA GLN A 186 4.87 -2.52 18.63
C GLN A 186 4.82 -3.11 17.21
N ASN A 187 3.90 -2.59 16.39
CA ASN A 187 3.89 -2.87 14.97
C ASN A 187 5.16 -2.27 14.36
N ILE A 188 5.89 -3.02 13.52
CA ILE A 188 7.13 -2.55 12.90
C ILE A 188 6.90 -1.24 12.12
N PHE A 189 5.73 -1.07 11.50
CA PHE A 189 5.36 0.15 10.81
C PHE A 189 5.12 1.32 11.78
N GLU A 190 4.52 1.07 12.94
CA GLU A 190 4.38 2.06 14.00
C GLU A 190 5.74 2.41 14.62
N GLY A 191 6.63 1.43 14.76
CA GLY A 191 8.03 1.63 15.18
C GLY A 191 8.82 2.51 14.20
N LEU A 192 8.51 2.43 12.90
CA LEU A 192 9.04 3.30 11.86
C LEU A 192 8.24 4.61 11.71
N ASN A 193 7.32 4.93 12.63
CA ASN A 193 6.46 6.12 12.53
C ASN A 193 5.61 6.19 11.24
N VAL A 194 5.31 5.05 10.63
CA VAL A 194 4.44 4.93 9.46
C VAL A 194 3.02 4.66 9.94
N ARG A 195 2.06 5.44 9.46
CA ARG A 195 0.65 5.23 9.78
C ARG A 195 0.14 3.97 9.07
N TYR A 196 -0.36 3.00 9.83
CA TYR A 196 -0.86 1.75 9.30
C TYR A 196 -2.39 1.66 9.36
N PHE A 197 -2.99 1.28 8.24
CA PHE A 197 -4.41 0.97 8.10
C PHE A 197 -4.57 -0.48 7.68
N GLY A 198 -5.32 -1.25 8.40
CA GLY A 198 -5.60 -2.62 7.98
C GLY A 198 -5.48 -3.63 9.13
N PRO A 199 -5.47 -4.91 8.77
CA PRO A 199 -5.69 -5.45 7.43
C PRO A 199 -7.12 -5.18 6.91
N ALA A 200 -7.24 -4.99 5.59
CA ALA A 200 -8.51 -4.85 4.88
C ALA A 200 -8.69 -6.02 3.90
N ASP A 201 -9.94 -6.40 3.64
CA ASP A 201 -10.24 -7.40 2.61
C ASP A 201 -10.04 -6.76 1.23
N GLY A 202 -9.04 -7.24 0.48
CA GLY A 202 -8.70 -6.76 -0.86
C GLY A 202 -9.79 -7.04 -1.92
N HIS A 203 -10.79 -7.87 -1.61
CA HIS A 203 -11.94 -8.15 -2.49
C HIS A 203 -13.16 -7.27 -2.16
N ASP A 204 -13.18 -6.59 -1.02
CA ASP A 204 -14.22 -5.61 -0.67
C ASP A 204 -13.87 -4.22 -1.23
N ILE A 205 -14.28 -3.99 -2.49
CA ILE A 205 -13.99 -2.75 -3.21
C ILE A 205 -14.58 -1.52 -2.49
N PHE A 206 -15.76 -1.63 -1.89
CA PHE A 206 -16.39 -0.51 -1.19
C PHE A 206 -15.62 -0.09 0.05
N SER A 207 -15.13 -1.06 0.82
CA SER A 207 -14.28 -0.79 1.98
C SER A 207 -12.93 -0.21 1.57
N LEU A 208 -12.32 -0.71 0.49
CA LEU A 208 -11.06 -0.18 -0.04
C LEU A 208 -11.18 1.27 -0.52
N VAL A 209 -12.27 1.61 -1.25
CA VAL A 209 -12.51 3.00 -1.69
C VAL A 209 -12.57 3.92 -0.47
N LYS A 210 -13.34 3.57 0.56
CA LYS A 210 -13.44 4.38 1.78
C LYS A 210 -12.10 4.58 2.51
N ILE A 211 -11.25 3.54 2.49
CA ILE A 211 -9.92 3.61 3.11
C ILE A 211 -9.01 4.57 2.33
N PHE A 212 -9.08 4.55 1.00
CA PHE A 212 -8.24 5.39 0.15
C PHE A 212 -8.71 6.84 0.06
N GLU A 213 -9.99 7.12 0.37
CA GLU A 213 -10.54 8.48 0.47
C GLU A 213 -10.25 9.15 1.84
N GLU A 214 -9.80 8.39 2.86
CA GLU A 214 -9.42 8.89 4.21
C GLU A 214 -7.98 9.43 4.27
#